data_0d286eda771a3a82856b862e0b0383de
#
_entry.id   0d286eda771a3a82856b862e0b0383de
#
_cell.length_a   1.000
_cell.length_b   1.000
_cell.length_c   1.000
_cell.angle_alpha   90.00
_cell.angle_beta   90.00
_cell.angle_gamma   90.00
#
_symmetry.space_group_name_H-M   'P 1'
#
loop_
_entity.id
_entity.type
_entity.pdbx_description
1 polymer ?
#
loop_
_entity_poly.entity_id
_entity_poly.type
_entity_poly.pdbx_seq_one_letter_code
_entity_poly.pdbx_strand_id
1 'polypeptide(L)'
;ATAIWWAQTTRGGEIHLIDYYETNGVGLAHYVNELAKRREERGYTYGEHIAPHDMAAKEFGSGKSRIEMARGLGVTFRVAPKLPVDDGIQAVRAALPRCWFDEGCGRGIDALRNYRREEDESKSDGVVTFYKPHPLHDWASHAADSFRYGMVGGRGPRNREPIKYPDKGAPL
;
A
#
# COMPACT_ATOMS: atom_id res chain seq x y z
N ALA A 1 -8.79 -6.92 9.11
CA ALA A 1 -7.55 -6.27 9.55
C ALA A 1 -7.27 -5.00 8.74
N THR A 2 -6.38 -4.15 9.23
CA THR A 2 -5.79 -3.04 8.47
C THR A 2 -4.31 -3.31 8.31
N ALA A 3 -3.83 -3.26 7.07
CA ALA A 3 -2.43 -3.47 6.73
C ALA A 3 -1.80 -2.17 6.23
N ILE A 4 -0.54 -1.94 6.58
CA ILE A 4 0.27 -0.78 6.18
C ILE A 4 1.58 -1.28 5.58
N TRP A 5 1.93 -0.77 4.41
CA TRP A 5 3.22 -0.94 3.79
C TRP A 5 3.98 0.38 3.79
N TRP A 6 5.25 0.35 4.16
CA TRP A 6 6.16 1.48 3.96
C TRP A 6 7.02 1.22 2.74
N ALA A 7 7.00 2.18 1.82
CA ALA A 7 7.69 2.07 0.56
C ALA A 7 8.54 3.30 0.26
N GLN A 8 9.70 3.08 -0.33
CA GLN A 8 10.56 4.11 -0.88
C GLN A 8 10.64 3.92 -2.40
N THR A 9 10.53 4.99 -3.16
CA THR A 9 10.70 4.95 -4.61
C THR A 9 12.03 5.59 -4.98
N THR A 10 12.89 4.87 -5.67
CA THR A 10 14.17 5.39 -6.17
C THR A 10 13.99 6.25 -7.42
N ARG A 11 15.02 7.00 -7.80
CA ARG A 11 15.02 7.76 -9.08
C ARG A 11 14.92 6.84 -10.31
N GLY A 12 15.43 5.61 -10.21
CA GLY A 12 15.34 4.59 -11.25
C GLY A 12 13.96 3.94 -11.38
N GLY A 13 13.03 4.28 -10.48
CA GLY A 13 11.66 3.74 -10.50
C GLY A 13 11.52 2.40 -9.76
N GLU A 14 12.55 1.96 -9.04
CA GLU A 14 12.46 0.83 -8.12
C GLU A 14 11.62 1.19 -6.90
N ILE A 15 10.94 0.21 -6.34
CA ILE A 15 10.08 0.34 -5.17
C ILE A 15 10.63 -0.56 -4.08
N HIS A 16 11.11 0.03 -3.01
CA HIS A 16 11.65 -0.70 -1.86
C HIS A 16 10.60 -0.72 -0.75
N LEU A 17 10.05 -1.89 -0.44
CA LEU A 17 9.13 -2.13 0.67
C LEU A 17 9.99 -2.36 1.91
N ILE A 18 10.09 -1.34 2.77
CA ILE A 18 11.06 -1.28 3.87
C ILE A 18 10.48 -1.69 5.22
N ASP A 19 9.16 -1.75 5.33
CA ASP A 19 8.48 -2.18 6.56
C ASP A 19 7.03 -2.59 6.26
N TYR A 20 6.47 -3.40 7.16
CA TYR A 20 5.10 -3.88 7.10
C TYR A 20 4.49 -3.95 8.49
N TYR A 21 3.22 -3.59 8.60
CA TYR A 21 2.45 -3.72 9.83
C TYR A 21 1.01 -4.12 9.53
N GLU A 22 0.45 -5.00 10.32
CA GLU A 22 -0.95 -5.43 10.22
C GLU A 22 -1.50 -5.71 11.61
N THR A 23 -2.70 -5.21 11.89
CA THR A 23 -3.49 -5.59 13.07
C THR A 23 -4.98 -5.42 12.81
N ASN A 24 -5.79 -5.88 13.74
CA ASN A 24 -7.26 -5.74 13.71
C ASN A 24 -7.79 -5.32 15.08
N GLY A 25 -9.07 -4.97 15.14
CA GLY A 25 -9.76 -4.67 16.41
C GLY A 25 -9.35 -3.36 17.07
N VAL A 26 -8.58 -2.50 16.40
CA VAL A 26 -8.11 -1.22 16.94
C VAL A 26 -8.62 -0.04 16.10
N GLY A 27 -8.71 1.13 16.73
CA GLY A 27 -9.18 2.36 16.08
C GLY A 27 -8.10 3.06 15.26
N LEU A 28 -8.52 4.07 14.48
CA LEU A 28 -7.65 4.84 13.59
C LEU A 28 -6.46 5.49 14.34
N ALA A 29 -6.66 5.96 15.56
CA ALA A 29 -5.61 6.58 16.36
C ALA A 29 -4.41 5.63 16.60
N HIS A 30 -4.67 4.33 16.74
CA HIS A 30 -3.60 3.34 16.88
C HIS A 30 -2.68 3.35 15.65
N TYR A 31 -3.24 3.34 14.44
CA TYR A 31 -2.44 3.35 13.20
C TYR A 31 -1.68 4.67 13.00
N VAL A 32 -2.26 5.79 13.41
CA VAL A 32 -1.56 7.09 13.42
C VAL A 32 -0.37 7.06 14.37
N ASN A 33 -0.53 6.45 15.57
CA ASN A 33 0.57 6.27 16.52
C ASN A 33 1.66 5.33 15.97
N GLU A 34 1.29 4.28 15.22
CA GLU A 34 2.27 3.41 14.56
C GLU A 34 3.10 4.17 13.49
N LEU A 35 2.50 5.10 12.76
CA LEU A 35 3.24 5.98 11.86
C LEU A 35 4.22 6.89 12.63
N ALA A 36 3.77 7.50 13.73
CA ALA A 36 4.64 8.32 14.58
C ALA A 36 5.80 7.52 15.16
N LYS A 37 5.52 6.32 15.68
CA LYS A 37 6.50 5.40 16.24
C LYS A 37 7.62 5.07 15.23
N ARG A 38 7.28 4.73 13.96
CA ARG A 38 8.29 4.46 12.93
C ARG A 38 9.13 5.70 12.61
N ARG A 39 8.52 6.87 12.64
CA ARG A 39 9.26 8.13 12.47
C ARG A 39 10.33 8.30 13.56
N GLU A 40 9.98 8.05 14.81
CA GLU A 40 10.87 8.20 15.96
C GLU A 40 11.93 7.10 16.01
N GLU A 41 11.52 5.84 15.93
CA GLU A 41 12.42 4.70 16.14
C GLU A 41 13.30 4.39 14.93
N ARG A 42 12.80 4.62 13.70
CA ARG A 42 13.48 4.26 12.46
C ARG A 42 13.90 5.47 11.61
N GLY A 43 13.60 6.69 12.06
CA GLY A 43 13.96 7.91 11.35
C GLY A 43 13.21 8.12 10.04
N TYR A 44 12.04 7.52 9.86
CA TYR A 44 11.29 7.64 8.62
C TYR A 44 10.78 9.05 8.39
N THR A 45 11.04 9.59 7.18
CA THR A 45 10.45 10.84 6.71
C THR A 45 9.39 10.53 5.67
N TYR A 46 8.14 10.86 5.98
CA TYR A 46 7.02 10.54 5.12
C TYR A 46 6.83 11.55 3.99
N GLY A 47 6.69 11.05 2.77
CA GLY A 47 6.32 11.84 1.61
C GLY A 47 4.81 11.91 1.43
N GLU A 48 4.16 10.77 1.24
CA GLU A 48 2.70 10.66 1.05
C GLU A 48 2.16 9.48 1.84
N HIS A 49 0.95 9.64 2.38
CA HIS A 49 0.15 8.54 2.89
C HIS A 49 -0.97 8.25 1.91
N ILE A 50 -1.08 7.01 1.45
CA ILE A 50 -2.09 6.58 0.49
C ILE A 50 -3.14 5.77 1.24
N ALA A 51 -4.40 6.07 0.99
CA ALA A 51 -5.53 5.39 1.59
C ALA A 51 -6.48 4.83 0.52
N PRO A 52 -7.19 3.73 0.81
CA PRO A 52 -8.22 3.23 -0.07
C PRO A 52 -9.38 4.23 -0.18
N HIS A 53 -10.12 4.13 -1.29
CA HIS A 53 -11.20 5.07 -1.61
C HIS A 53 -12.35 5.06 -0.60
N ASP A 54 -12.59 3.95 0.09
CA ASP A 54 -13.65 3.82 1.09
C ASP A 54 -13.37 4.60 2.38
N MET A 55 -12.12 4.99 2.65
CA MET A 55 -11.80 5.90 3.77
C MET A 55 -12.40 7.30 3.61
N ALA A 56 -12.82 7.68 2.40
CA ALA A 56 -13.53 8.93 2.14
C ALA A 56 -15.02 8.87 2.51
N ALA A 57 -15.58 7.68 2.73
CA ALA A 57 -16.97 7.52 3.13
C ALA A 57 -17.20 8.06 4.55
N LYS A 58 -18.32 8.75 4.74
CA LYS A 58 -18.73 9.25 6.07
C LYS A 58 -19.27 8.11 6.93
N GLU A 59 -18.85 8.07 8.18
CA GLU A 59 -19.38 7.13 9.16
C GLU A 59 -20.71 7.63 9.73
N PHE A 60 -21.67 6.72 9.83
CA PHE A 60 -23.03 7.05 10.26
C PHE A 60 -23.09 7.70 11.65
N GLY A 61 -22.27 7.22 12.60
CA GLY A 61 -22.29 7.70 13.98
C GLY A 61 -21.65 9.07 14.18
N SER A 62 -20.54 9.35 13.46
CA SER A 62 -19.77 10.60 13.63
C SER A 62 -20.07 11.66 12.58
N GLY A 63 -20.67 11.27 11.45
CA GLY A 63 -20.84 12.12 10.27
C GLY A 63 -19.53 12.52 9.58
N LYS A 64 -18.39 12.07 10.09
CA LYS A 64 -17.04 12.32 9.54
C LYS A 64 -16.53 11.13 8.79
N SER A 65 -15.73 11.37 7.76
CA SER A 65 -14.96 10.31 7.10
C SER A 65 -13.71 9.96 7.91
N ARG A 66 -13.17 8.74 7.70
CA ARG A 66 -11.89 8.34 8.32
C ARG A 66 -10.74 9.25 7.91
N ILE A 67 -10.78 9.83 6.71
CA ILE A 67 -9.81 10.84 6.25
C ILE A 67 -9.89 12.12 7.07
N GLU A 68 -11.09 12.61 7.36
CA GLU A 68 -11.30 13.80 8.22
C GLU A 68 -10.83 13.52 9.64
N MET A 69 -11.13 12.33 10.17
CA MET A 69 -10.64 11.92 11.50
C MET A 69 -9.11 11.83 11.55
N ALA A 70 -8.47 11.22 10.53
CA ALA A 70 -7.01 11.14 10.44
C ALA A 70 -6.34 12.53 10.36
N ARG A 71 -6.96 13.46 9.62
CA ARG A 71 -6.48 14.85 9.55
C ARG A 71 -6.55 15.53 10.91
N GLY A 72 -7.59 15.27 11.68
CA GLY A 72 -7.69 15.73 13.08
C GLY A 72 -6.59 15.16 13.99
N LEU A 73 -6.02 14.01 13.65
CA LEU A 73 -4.89 13.37 14.33
C LEU A 73 -3.52 13.75 13.71
N GLY A 74 -3.48 14.71 12.78
CA GLY A 74 -2.24 15.21 12.18
C GLY A 74 -1.75 14.44 10.96
N VAL A 75 -2.51 13.49 10.41
CA VAL A 75 -2.14 12.72 9.22
C VAL A 75 -3.07 13.05 8.05
N THR A 76 -2.47 13.42 6.92
CA THR A 76 -3.20 13.68 5.68
C THR A 76 -2.99 12.53 4.71
N PHE A 77 -4.09 11.92 4.27
CA PHE A 77 -4.09 10.87 3.28
C PHE A 77 -4.46 11.39 1.89
N ARG A 78 -3.80 10.83 0.89
CA ARG A 78 -4.25 10.88 -0.50
C ARG A 78 -5.06 9.62 -0.80
N VAL A 79 -6.25 9.81 -1.32
CA VAL A 79 -7.14 8.71 -1.69
C VAL A 79 -6.69 8.10 -3.00
N ALA A 80 -6.51 6.79 -3.02
CA ALA A 80 -6.25 6.06 -4.25
C ALA A 80 -7.50 6.08 -5.16
N PRO A 81 -7.32 6.08 -6.49
CA PRO A 81 -8.44 6.00 -7.40
C PRO A 81 -9.21 4.68 -7.21
N LYS A 82 -10.53 4.74 -7.37
CA LYS A 82 -11.37 3.55 -7.38
C LYS A 82 -11.25 2.88 -8.75
N LEU A 83 -10.61 1.72 -8.79
CA LEU A 83 -10.47 0.90 -9.98
C LEU A 83 -11.13 -0.48 -9.75
N PRO A 84 -11.54 -1.18 -10.82
CA PRO A 84 -11.86 -2.59 -10.75
C PRO A 84 -10.71 -3.38 -10.11
N VAL A 85 -11.04 -4.44 -9.38
CA VAL A 85 -10.02 -5.24 -8.65
C VAL A 85 -9.00 -5.83 -9.62
N ASP A 86 -9.45 -6.34 -10.77
CA ASP A 86 -8.58 -6.94 -11.78
C ASP A 86 -7.59 -5.91 -12.36
N ASP A 87 -8.03 -4.69 -12.64
CA ASP A 87 -7.14 -3.60 -13.09
C ASP A 87 -6.07 -3.28 -12.04
N GLY A 88 -6.47 -3.24 -10.78
CA GLY A 88 -5.54 -3.08 -9.67
C GLY A 88 -4.55 -4.22 -9.54
N ILE A 89 -4.97 -5.47 -9.76
CA ILE A 89 -4.10 -6.65 -9.78
C ILE A 89 -3.10 -6.55 -10.95
N GLN A 90 -3.52 -6.12 -12.14
CA GLN A 90 -2.61 -5.92 -13.26
C GLN A 90 -1.58 -4.82 -12.96
N ALA A 91 -1.98 -3.73 -12.31
CA ALA A 91 -1.04 -2.69 -11.86
C ALA A 91 0.01 -3.25 -10.90
N VAL A 92 -0.40 -4.10 -9.94
CA VAL A 92 0.53 -4.81 -9.04
C VAL A 92 1.50 -5.69 -9.83
N ARG A 93 1.01 -6.53 -10.74
CA ARG A 93 1.85 -7.41 -11.57
C ARG A 93 2.88 -6.63 -12.39
N ALA A 94 2.49 -5.47 -12.93
CA ALA A 94 3.41 -4.59 -13.66
C ALA A 94 4.45 -3.92 -12.76
N ALA A 95 4.14 -3.70 -11.47
CA ALA A 95 5.06 -3.09 -10.50
C ALA A 95 6.01 -4.10 -9.88
N LEU A 96 5.59 -5.34 -9.62
CA LEU A 96 6.35 -6.37 -8.90
C LEU A 96 7.79 -6.58 -9.39
N PRO A 97 8.10 -6.59 -10.70
CA PRO A 97 9.48 -6.73 -11.17
C PRO A 97 10.45 -5.64 -10.72
N ARG A 98 9.90 -4.51 -10.22
CA ARG A 98 10.67 -3.38 -9.70
C ARG A 98 10.57 -3.24 -8.17
N CYS A 99 9.94 -4.22 -7.51
CA CYS A 99 9.76 -4.22 -6.07
C CYS A 99 10.85 -5.02 -5.38
N TRP A 100 11.42 -4.44 -4.34
CA TRP A 100 12.36 -5.07 -3.42
C TRP A 100 11.74 -5.07 -2.03
N PHE A 101 11.82 -6.19 -1.35
CA PHE A 101 11.20 -6.35 -0.04
C PHE A 101 12.27 -6.61 1.01
N ASP A 102 12.24 -5.79 2.07
CA ASP A 102 13.02 -6.04 3.26
C ASP A 102 12.51 -7.30 3.98
N GLU A 103 13.40 -7.98 4.70
CA GLU A 103 13.06 -9.19 5.48
C GLU A 103 12.00 -8.90 6.55
N GLY A 104 11.95 -7.68 7.10
CA GLY A 104 10.91 -7.22 8.01
C GLY A 104 9.50 -7.24 7.44
N CYS A 105 9.35 -7.36 6.11
CA CYS A 105 8.07 -7.48 5.42
C CYS A 105 7.54 -8.92 5.35
N GLY A 106 8.17 -9.90 6.01
CA GLY A 106 7.90 -11.34 5.85
C GLY A 106 6.41 -11.71 5.87
N ARG A 107 5.64 -11.26 6.87
CA ARG A 107 4.19 -11.52 6.95
C ARG A 107 3.42 -10.96 5.74
N GLY A 108 3.76 -9.76 5.29
CA GLY A 108 3.16 -9.16 4.11
C GLY A 108 3.52 -9.92 2.82
N ILE A 109 4.79 -10.37 2.70
CA ILE A 109 5.26 -11.19 1.58
C ILE A 109 4.47 -12.51 1.52
N ASP A 110 4.29 -13.17 2.66
CA ASP A 110 3.52 -14.41 2.74
C ASP A 110 2.06 -14.19 2.33
N ALA A 111 1.47 -13.06 2.73
CA ALA A 111 0.13 -12.71 2.29
C ALA A 111 0.06 -12.49 0.77
N LEU A 112 1.02 -11.78 0.17
CA LEU A 112 1.06 -11.60 -1.29
C LEU A 112 1.22 -12.92 -2.04
N ARG A 113 2.01 -13.86 -1.51
CA ARG A 113 2.20 -15.20 -2.09
C ARG A 113 0.97 -16.07 -2.02
N ASN A 114 0.13 -15.90 -0.98
CA ASN A 114 -1.08 -16.67 -0.75
C ASN A 114 -2.35 -16.01 -1.29
N TYR A 115 -2.25 -14.79 -1.82
CA TYR A 115 -3.39 -14.10 -2.41
C TYR A 115 -3.80 -14.78 -3.72
N ARG A 116 -5.03 -15.31 -3.75
CA ARG A 116 -5.53 -16.15 -4.84
C ARG A 116 -7.00 -15.90 -5.12
N ARG A 117 -7.49 -16.38 -6.25
CA ARG A 117 -8.92 -16.42 -6.54
C ARG A 117 -9.62 -17.44 -5.64
N GLU A 118 -10.87 -17.16 -5.33
CA GLU A 118 -11.76 -18.11 -4.65
C GLU A 118 -12.13 -19.25 -5.58
N GLU A 119 -12.06 -20.49 -5.10
CA GLU A 119 -12.50 -21.67 -5.85
C GLU A 119 -14.02 -21.71 -5.95
N ASP A 120 -14.53 -22.07 -7.11
CA ASP A 120 -15.96 -22.33 -7.35
C ASP A 120 -16.24 -23.82 -7.19
N GLU A 121 -16.44 -24.23 -5.94
CA GLU A 121 -16.71 -25.62 -5.58
C GLU A 121 -17.93 -26.19 -6.29
N SER A 122 -18.88 -25.34 -6.69
CA SER A 122 -20.10 -25.80 -7.40
C SER A 122 -19.82 -26.25 -8.84
N LYS A 123 -18.68 -25.86 -9.42
CA LYS A 123 -18.23 -26.17 -10.77
C LYS A 123 -17.01 -27.06 -10.81
N SER A 124 -16.27 -27.15 -9.70
CA SER A 124 -15.07 -27.99 -9.60
C SER A 124 -15.49 -29.45 -9.37
N ASP A 125 -14.89 -30.37 -10.10
CA ASP A 125 -15.23 -31.83 -10.07
C ASP A 125 -14.11 -32.71 -9.47
N GLY A 126 -13.11 -32.09 -8.89
CA GLY A 126 -11.92 -32.76 -8.33
C GLY A 126 -10.82 -33.08 -9.36
N VAL A 127 -11.13 -32.95 -10.64
CA VAL A 127 -10.17 -33.10 -11.76
C VAL A 127 -9.83 -31.72 -12.33
N VAL A 128 -10.84 -30.86 -12.50
CA VAL A 128 -10.69 -29.49 -13.00
C VAL A 128 -11.20 -28.52 -11.93
N THR A 129 -10.33 -27.57 -11.55
CA THR A 129 -10.67 -26.52 -10.60
C THR A 129 -11.12 -25.26 -11.33
N PHE A 130 -12.32 -24.80 -11.03
CA PHE A 130 -12.86 -23.54 -11.51
C PHE A 130 -12.74 -22.48 -10.43
N TYR A 131 -12.55 -21.23 -10.83
CA TYR A 131 -12.38 -20.12 -9.92
C TYR A 131 -13.45 -19.05 -10.14
N LYS A 132 -13.90 -18.44 -9.04
CA LYS A 132 -14.78 -17.27 -9.09
C LYS A 132 -14.03 -16.07 -9.68
N PRO A 133 -14.75 -15.07 -10.22
CA PRO A 133 -14.11 -13.90 -10.83
C PRO A 133 -13.44 -12.94 -9.82
N HIS A 134 -13.63 -13.16 -8.53
CA HIS A 134 -13.08 -12.33 -7.46
C HIS A 134 -12.05 -13.11 -6.60
N PRO A 135 -11.10 -12.40 -5.96
CA PRO A 135 -10.19 -13.02 -5.02
C PRO A 135 -10.90 -13.57 -3.78
N LEU A 136 -10.30 -14.58 -3.17
CA LEU A 136 -10.74 -15.10 -1.87
C LEU A 136 -10.50 -14.05 -0.79
N HIS A 137 -11.53 -13.76 0.00
CA HIS A 137 -11.43 -12.84 1.13
C HIS A 137 -11.02 -13.60 2.39
N ASP A 138 -9.73 -13.77 2.57
CA ASP A 138 -9.11 -14.44 3.72
C ASP A 138 -8.07 -13.52 4.40
N TRP A 139 -7.22 -14.10 5.25
CA TRP A 139 -6.15 -13.38 5.95
C TRP A 139 -5.16 -12.67 5.00
N ALA A 140 -4.96 -13.18 3.78
CA ALA A 140 -4.03 -12.63 2.80
C ALA A 140 -4.58 -11.38 2.10
N SER A 141 -5.90 -11.22 2.06
CA SER A 141 -6.56 -10.16 1.30
C SER A 141 -6.22 -8.76 1.79
N HIS A 142 -6.09 -8.55 3.10
CA HIS A 142 -5.83 -7.23 3.67
C HIS A 142 -4.47 -6.65 3.25
N ALA A 143 -3.42 -7.46 3.33
CA ALA A 143 -2.08 -7.07 2.89
C ALA A 143 -2.04 -6.82 1.38
N ALA A 144 -2.65 -7.72 0.59
CA ALA A 144 -2.69 -7.62 -0.86
C ALA A 144 -3.49 -6.38 -1.32
N ASP A 145 -4.61 -6.08 -0.69
CA ASP A 145 -5.40 -4.90 -0.99
C ASP A 145 -4.66 -3.61 -0.64
N SER A 146 -4.02 -3.57 0.53
CA SER A 146 -3.19 -2.42 0.93
C SER A 146 -2.04 -2.20 -0.06
N PHE A 147 -1.34 -3.26 -0.46
CA PHE A 147 -0.28 -3.20 -1.47
C PHE A 147 -0.81 -2.69 -2.81
N ARG A 148 -1.94 -3.23 -3.26
CA ARG A 148 -2.61 -2.82 -4.49
C ARG A 148 -2.97 -1.34 -4.49
N TYR A 149 -3.54 -0.80 -3.38
CA TYR A 149 -3.82 0.63 -3.26
C TYR A 149 -2.55 1.47 -3.29
N GLY A 150 -1.45 1.00 -2.72
CA GLY A 150 -0.14 1.63 -2.82
C GLY A 150 0.35 1.73 -4.27
N MET A 151 0.26 0.65 -5.03
CA MET A 151 0.71 0.61 -6.43
C MET A 151 -0.16 1.47 -7.35
N VAL A 152 -1.48 1.45 -7.17
CA VAL A 152 -2.43 2.24 -7.96
C VAL A 152 -2.40 3.73 -7.56
N GLY A 153 -2.29 4.00 -6.27
CA GLY A 153 -2.30 5.36 -5.72
C GLY A 153 -0.92 6.02 -5.72
N GLY A 154 0.19 5.27 -5.80
CA GLY A 154 1.54 5.82 -5.78
C GLY A 154 1.79 6.72 -6.98
N ARG A 155 2.40 7.88 -6.73
CA ARG A 155 2.99 8.65 -7.83
C ARG A 155 4.32 8.00 -8.16
N GLY A 156 4.57 7.74 -9.44
CA GLY A 156 5.90 7.38 -9.92
C GLY A 156 6.96 8.41 -9.46
N PRO A 157 8.25 8.12 -9.64
CA PRO A 157 9.30 9.05 -9.26
C PRO A 157 9.00 10.43 -9.80
N ARG A 158 8.93 11.44 -8.92
CA ARG A 158 8.82 12.83 -9.35
C ARG A 158 10.07 13.12 -10.17
N ASN A 159 9.87 13.57 -11.39
CA ASN A 159 10.93 14.15 -12.21
C ASN A 159 11.39 15.43 -11.50
N ARG A 160 12.26 15.29 -10.48
CA ARG A 160 12.96 16.45 -9.91
C ARG A 160 14.01 16.82 -10.96
N GLU A 161 14.00 18.08 -11.36
CA GLU A 161 15.08 18.60 -12.20
C GLU A 161 16.43 18.12 -11.65
N PRO A 162 17.36 17.71 -12.53
CA PRO A 162 18.69 17.29 -12.10
C PRO A 162 19.30 18.41 -11.25
N ILE A 163 19.89 18.04 -10.11
CA ILE A 163 20.61 18.98 -9.25
C ILE A 163 21.70 19.59 -10.13
N LYS A 164 21.58 20.89 -10.46
CA LYS A 164 22.64 21.63 -11.11
C LYS A 164 23.76 21.78 -10.08
N TYR A 165 24.81 21.02 -10.21
CA TYR A 165 26.05 21.29 -9.50
C TYR A 165 26.61 22.61 -10.02
N PRO A 166 27.05 23.53 -9.14
CA PRO A 166 27.80 24.70 -9.62
C PRO A 166 29.01 24.22 -10.42
N ASP A 167 29.20 24.81 -11.59
CA ASP A 167 30.39 24.55 -12.40
C ASP A 167 31.63 24.67 -11.51
N LYS A 168 32.39 23.59 -11.41
CA LYS A 168 33.72 23.69 -10.82
C LYS A 168 34.48 24.61 -11.74
N GLY A 169 34.70 25.84 -11.27
CA GLY A 169 35.45 26.84 -12.01
C GLY A 169 36.72 26.24 -12.63
N ALA A 170 36.94 26.58 -13.89
CA ALA A 170 38.14 26.17 -14.61
C ALA A 170 39.37 26.59 -13.77
N PRO A 171 40.40 25.76 -13.65
CA PRO A 171 41.65 26.17 -13.03
C PRO A 171 42.26 27.30 -13.84
N LEU A 172 42.75 28.34 -13.12
CA LEU A 172 43.56 29.44 -13.65
C LEU A 172 44.80 28.90 -14.32
#